data_806d982acacd1c4e338886579bf93b17
#
_entry.id   806d982acacd1c4e338886579bf93b17
#
_cell.length_a   1.000
_cell.length_b   1.000
_cell.length_c   1.000
_cell.angle_alpha   90.00
_cell.angle_beta   90.00
_cell.angle_gamma   90.00
#
_symmetry.space_group_name_H-M   'P 1'
#
loop_
_entity.id
_entity.type
_entity.pdbx_description
1 polymer ?
#
loop_
_entity_poly.entity_id
_entity_poly.type
_entity_poly.pdbx_seq_one_letter_code
_entity_poly.pdbx_strand_id
1 'polypeptide(L)'
;MKTRAKRFVSALLAGVLCLSLLAGCASKKKELTRYSTVFYDVFDTVTQVIAYCESEEEFNTQMDALHADLITYNQLYDIYNDYPGVTNVKTINDNAGSAPVEVDDRILSMLELADQMYQTTNGKLNIAMGSVLNIWHNSREAAEAAETDADNKLPTMEELEAAAQHCDINNVIIDADAKTVYLADPEMSLDVGSVGKGYAVEMVCQAAEARGLTSALVSVGGNLRAIGVKPDGSQWTGGVENPWSSSDVYTSDSMLDGAINMSDMALVTSGDYQRYYVVDGKRYHHLIDPDTLFPAAYFNGVTVLCSDSGLADCLTTGLFCQPLEDGMKIVESLDGVEAMWCTPDQQVITSSGWDSHLKK
;
A
#
# COMPACT_ATOMS: atom_id res chain seq x y z
N MET A 1 -49.22 33.28 54.50
CA MET A 1 -48.63 33.67 53.18
C MET A 1 -47.13 33.72 53.16
N LYS A 2 -46.40 33.91 54.23
CA LYS A 2 -44.90 34.03 54.23
C LYS A 2 -44.12 32.77 54.07
N THR A 3 -44.70 31.57 54.33
CA THR A 3 -44.05 30.26 54.20
C THR A 3 -44.06 29.63 52.80
N ARG A 4 -45.03 30.01 51.93
CA ARG A 4 -45.07 29.52 50.53
C ARG A 4 -44.10 30.27 49.63
N ALA A 5 -43.89 31.57 49.87
CA ALA A 5 -42.93 32.36 49.08
C ALA A 5 -41.46 31.91 49.27
N LYS A 6 -41.07 31.51 50.53
CA LYS A 6 -39.71 30.98 50.80
C LYS A 6 -39.42 29.62 50.11
N ARG A 7 -40.44 28.75 49.97
CA ARG A 7 -40.27 27.47 49.25
C ARG A 7 -40.13 27.62 47.74
N PHE A 8 -40.81 28.63 47.14
CA PHE A 8 -40.70 28.93 45.73
C PHE A 8 -39.35 29.56 45.39
N VAL A 9 -38.80 30.44 46.18
CA VAL A 9 -37.49 31.08 45.98
C VAL A 9 -36.38 30.02 46.13
N SER A 10 -36.48 29.08 47.09
CA SER A 10 -35.44 28.01 47.24
C SER A 10 -35.50 26.99 46.09
N ALA A 11 -36.69 26.70 45.54
CA ALA A 11 -36.81 25.82 44.37
C ALA A 11 -36.30 26.49 43.08
N LEU A 12 -36.47 27.80 42.93
CA LEU A 12 -35.93 28.54 41.79
C LEU A 12 -34.39 28.64 41.88
N LEU A 13 -33.80 28.90 43.04
CA LEU A 13 -32.35 28.89 43.23
C LEU A 13 -31.71 27.53 43.00
N ALA A 14 -32.34 26.42 43.43
CA ALA A 14 -31.86 25.08 43.17
C ALA A 14 -31.95 24.71 41.66
N GLY A 15 -33.00 25.15 40.95
CA GLY A 15 -33.13 24.96 39.49
C GLY A 15 -32.09 25.72 38.68
N VAL A 16 -31.76 26.95 39.10
CA VAL A 16 -30.70 27.77 38.44
C VAL A 16 -29.29 27.20 38.73
N LEU A 17 -29.04 26.66 39.93
CA LEU A 17 -27.76 25.98 40.24
C LEU A 17 -27.61 24.67 39.45
N CYS A 18 -28.65 23.87 39.24
CA CYS A 18 -28.59 22.65 38.43
C CYS A 18 -28.42 22.95 36.93
N LEU A 19 -28.98 24.06 36.43
CA LEU A 19 -28.77 24.49 35.05
C LEU A 19 -27.38 25.06 34.79
N SER A 20 -26.74 25.69 35.79
CA SER A 20 -25.34 26.16 35.67
C SER A 20 -24.31 25.05 35.74
N LEU A 21 -24.66 23.88 36.35
CA LEU A 21 -23.78 22.69 36.37
C LEU A 21 -23.89 21.86 35.07
N LEU A 22 -24.96 22.03 34.28
CA LEU A 22 -25.12 21.38 32.97
C LEU A 22 -24.52 22.20 31.81
N ALA A 23 -24.22 23.48 32.02
CA ALA A 23 -23.60 24.34 31.01
C ALA A 23 -22.04 24.31 31.07
N GLY A 24 -21.43 23.51 31.94
CA GLY A 24 -19.98 23.47 32.20
C GLY A 24 -19.20 22.39 31.46
N CYS A 25 -19.83 21.55 30.63
CA CYS A 25 -19.15 20.54 29.84
C CYS A 25 -19.37 20.74 28.34
N ALA A 26 -19.22 21.97 27.85
CA ALA A 26 -18.76 22.14 26.49
C ALA A 26 -17.26 21.85 26.54
N SER A 27 -16.86 20.60 26.25
CA SER A 27 -15.47 20.28 26.05
C SER A 27 -14.94 21.24 24.98
N LYS A 28 -14.01 22.15 25.35
CA LYS A 28 -13.29 22.91 24.33
C LYS A 28 -12.77 21.88 23.36
N LYS A 29 -13.16 21.96 22.10
CA LYS A 29 -12.59 21.14 21.04
C LYS A 29 -11.08 21.37 21.15
N LYS A 30 -10.33 20.32 21.52
CA LYS A 30 -8.89 20.42 21.65
C LYS A 30 -8.33 20.82 20.30
N GLU A 31 -7.41 21.76 20.30
CA GLU A 31 -6.77 22.26 19.10
C GLU A 31 -5.71 21.22 18.67
N LEU A 32 -5.87 20.65 17.49
CA LEU A 32 -4.93 19.68 16.94
C LEU A 32 -3.81 20.41 16.19
N THR A 33 -2.57 20.05 16.49
CA THR A 33 -1.37 20.60 15.85
C THR A 33 -0.80 19.62 14.84
N ARG A 34 -0.30 20.12 13.72
CA ARG A 34 0.33 19.34 12.67
C ARG A 34 1.77 18.95 13.06
N TYR A 35 2.05 17.66 13.03
CA TYR A 35 3.38 17.06 13.20
C TYR A 35 3.74 16.20 11.99
N SER A 36 5.04 15.88 11.83
CA SER A 36 5.49 14.94 10.80
C SER A 36 6.77 14.23 11.21
N THR A 37 6.94 13.00 10.72
CA THR A 37 8.15 12.20 10.91
C THR A 37 8.49 11.41 9.64
N VAL A 38 9.73 10.88 9.59
CA VAL A 38 10.23 10.07 8.47
C VAL A 38 11.01 8.87 9.03
N PHE A 39 10.79 7.69 8.46
CA PHE A 39 11.53 6.45 8.73
C PHE A 39 12.21 5.96 7.44
N TYR A 40 13.34 5.24 7.56
CA TYR A 40 14.14 4.77 6.42
C TYR A 40 14.48 3.27 6.48
N ASP A 41 13.95 2.56 7.46
CA ASP A 41 14.36 1.22 7.87
C ASP A 41 13.30 0.13 7.63
N VAL A 42 12.26 0.42 6.84
CA VAL A 42 11.19 -0.52 6.51
C VAL A 42 10.89 -0.53 5.02
N PHE A 43 10.66 -1.71 4.44
CA PHE A 43 10.28 -1.95 3.04
C PHE A 43 11.25 -1.36 2.00
N ASP A 44 12.54 -1.20 2.34
CA ASP A 44 13.59 -0.61 1.49
C ASP A 44 13.16 0.72 0.85
N THR A 45 12.43 1.54 1.60
CA THR A 45 11.88 2.80 1.09
C THR A 45 11.77 3.87 2.17
N VAL A 46 11.41 5.08 1.74
CA VAL A 46 11.12 6.19 2.66
C VAL A 46 9.66 6.11 3.12
N THR A 47 9.47 6.06 4.43
CA THR A 47 8.16 6.22 5.07
C THR A 47 8.03 7.63 5.62
N GLN A 48 6.98 8.34 5.23
CA GLN A 48 6.66 9.67 5.76
C GLN A 48 5.26 9.66 6.36
N VAL A 49 5.13 10.23 7.56
CA VAL A 49 3.82 10.39 8.22
C VAL A 49 3.62 11.85 8.58
N ILE A 50 2.45 12.37 8.22
CA ILE A 50 1.94 13.67 8.66
C ILE A 50 0.67 13.38 9.46
N ALA A 51 0.58 13.89 10.69
CA ALA A 51 -0.61 13.71 11.51
C ALA A 51 -0.96 14.97 12.30
N TYR A 52 -2.22 15.07 12.71
CA TYR A 52 -2.69 16.11 13.62
C TYR A 52 -3.01 15.49 14.98
N CYS A 53 -2.28 15.92 16.02
CA CYS A 53 -2.40 15.42 17.39
C CYS A 53 -2.55 16.58 18.38
N GLU A 54 -3.04 16.29 19.59
CA GLU A 54 -3.22 17.28 20.66
C GLU A 54 -1.88 17.78 21.24
N SER A 55 -0.83 16.92 21.17
CA SER A 55 0.52 17.22 21.67
C SER A 55 1.57 16.44 20.89
N GLU A 56 2.82 16.87 21.00
CA GLU A 56 3.99 16.17 20.47
C GLU A 56 4.20 14.80 21.16
N GLU A 57 3.88 14.70 22.45
CA GLU A 57 3.94 13.44 23.20
C GLU A 57 2.95 12.40 22.63
N GLU A 58 1.71 12.81 22.35
CA GLU A 58 0.71 11.95 21.70
C GLU A 58 1.19 11.53 20.31
N PHE A 59 1.67 12.50 19.51
CA PHE A 59 2.21 12.22 18.17
C PHE A 59 3.33 11.18 18.25
N ASN A 60 4.33 11.37 19.10
CA ASN A 60 5.46 10.45 19.24
C ASN A 60 4.97 9.05 19.67
N THR A 61 4.04 8.95 20.62
CA THR A 61 3.46 7.68 21.04
C THR A 61 2.77 6.95 19.90
N GLN A 62 1.99 7.66 19.07
CA GLN A 62 1.34 7.08 17.88
C GLN A 62 2.38 6.63 16.84
N MET A 63 3.41 7.43 16.61
CA MET A 63 4.46 7.13 15.62
C MET A 63 5.35 5.97 16.04
N ASP A 64 5.71 5.87 17.32
CA ASP A 64 6.46 4.72 17.85
C ASP A 64 5.67 3.41 17.65
N ALA A 65 4.36 3.43 17.92
CA ALA A 65 3.50 2.27 17.70
C ALA A 65 3.33 1.94 16.21
N LEU A 66 3.11 2.94 15.37
CA LEU A 66 2.99 2.78 13.91
C LEU A 66 4.27 2.21 13.31
N HIS A 67 5.43 2.72 13.72
CA HIS A 67 6.73 2.24 13.26
C HIS A 67 6.99 0.79 13.69
N ALA A 68 6.66 0.43 14.95
CA ALA A 68 6.78 -0.94 15.44
C ALA A 68 5.88 -1.94 14.66
N ASP A 69 4.66 -1.50 14.31
CA ASP A 69 3.77 -2.29 13.46
C ASP A 69 4.38 -2.47 12.05
N LEU A 70 4.90 -1.42 11.42
CA LEU A 70 5.58 -1.50 10.11
C LEU A 70 6.79 -2.43 10.13
N ILE A 71 7.64 -2.38 11.18
CA ILE A 71 8.76 -3.30 11.36
C ILE A 71 8.26 -4.75 11.40
N THR A 72 7.16 -5.00 12.12
CA THR A 72 6.59 -6.34 12.22
C THR A 72 6.13 -6.87 10.85
N TYR A 73 5.40 -6.07 10.08
CA TYR A 73 4.97 -6.45 8.74
C TYR A 73 6.15 -6.61 7.78
N ASN A 74 7.16 -5.73 7.85
CA ASN A 74 8.38 -5.84 7.07
C ASN A 74 9.08 -7.18 7.30
N GLN A 75 9.23 -7.60 8.57
CA GLN A 75 9.85 -8.89 8.90
C GLN A 75 9.01 -10.09 8.45
N LEU A 76 7.69 -10.03 8.58
CA LEU A 76 6.79 -11.11 8.19
C LEU A 76 6.74 -11.33 6.68
N TYR A 77 6.87 -10.25 5.88
CA TYR A 77 6.76 -10.30 4.43
C TYR A 77 8.10 -10.37 3.70
N ASP A 78 9.21 -10.35 4.46
CA ASP A 78 10.55 -10.49 3.89
C ASP A 78 10.75 -11.87 3.26
N ILE A 79 11.21 -11.87 2.00
CA ILE A 79 11.54 -13.07 1.23
C ILE A 79 13.05 -13.33 1.16
N TYR A 80 13.88 -12.44 1.72
CA TYR A 80 15.34 -12.47 1.62
C TYR A 80 16.05 -12.78 2.93
N ASN A 81 15.55 -12.27 4.06
CA ASN A 81 16.24 -12.31 5.35
C ASN A 81 15.50 -13.15 6.40
N ASP A 82 16.28 -13.77 7.29
CA ASP A 82 15.79 -14.46 8.48
C ASP A 82 15.81 -13.52 9.69
N TYR A 83 14.78 -13.62 10.54
CA TYR A 83 14.68 -12.86 11.79
C TYR A 83 14.51 -13.84 12.96
N PRO A 84 15.26 -13.68 14.08
CA PRO A 84 15.17 -14.58 15.21
C PRO A 84 13.73 -14.68 15.80
N GLY A 85 13.17 -15.87 15.73
CA GLY A 85 11.82 -16.13 16.27
C GLY A 85 10.67 -15.67 15.37
N VAL A 86 10.92 -15.28 14.14
CA VAL A 86 9.90 -14.90 13.15
C VAL A 86 9.83 -15.96 12.06
N THR A 87 8.65 -16.53 11.85
CA THR A 87 8.32 -17.30 10.65
C THR A 87 7.78 -16.32 9.61
N ASN A 88 8.48 -16.14 8.50
CA ASN A 88 8.14 -15.17 7.45
C ASN A 88 7.95 -15.84 6.08
N VAL A 89 7.74 -15.05 5.04
CA VAL A 89 7.57 -15.56 3.67
C VAL A 89 8.82 -16.30 3.18
N LYS A 90 10.04 -15.86 3.57
CA LYS A 90 11.26 -16.60 3.29
C LYS A 90 11.22 -18.01 3.89
N THR A 91 10.75 -18.17 5.11
CA THR A 91 10.61 -19.47 5.76
C THR A 91 9.66 -20.39 4.98
N ILE A 92 8.57 -19.85 4.40
CA ILE A 92 7.67 -20.61 3.53
C ILE A 92 8.43 -21.07 2.26
N ASN A 93 9.13 -20.15 1.61
CA ASN A 93 9.92 -20.44 0.39
C ASN A 93 11.00 -21.50 0.64
N ASP A 94 11.74 -21.41 1.73
CA ASP A 94 12.81 -22.36 2.10
C ASP A 94 12.27 -23.77 2.40
N ASN A 95 10.96 -23.92 2.66
CA ASN A 95 10.29 -25.19 2.92
C ASN A 95 9.46 -25.70 1.74
N ALA A 96 9.58 -25.10 0.56
CA ALA A 96 8.86 -25.53 -0.63
C ALA A 96 9.08 -27.03 -0.92
N GLY A 97 8.02 -27.77 -1.25
CA GLY A 97 8.01 -29.20 -1.49
C GLY A 97 8.29 -30.10 -0.27
N SER A 98 8.54 -29.51 0.92
CA SER A 98 8.95 -30.28 2.10
C SER A 98 7.79 -30.53 3.08
N ALA A 99 7.25 -29.46 3.68
CA ALA A 99 6.17 -29.55 4.67
C ALA A 99 5.41 -28.23 4.79
N PRO A 100 4.13 -28.27 5.26
CA PRO A 100 3.40 -27.07 5.65
C PRO A 100 4.15 -26.29 6.74
N VAL A 101 4.16 -24.97 6.62
CA VAL A 101 4.79 -24.02 7.57
C VAL A 101 3.71 -23.31 8.34
N GLU A 102 3.75 -23.38 9.68
CA GLU A 102 2.85 -22.60 10.54
C GLU A 102 3.25 -21.13 10.51
N VAL A 103 2.27 -20.23 10.24
CA VAL A 103 2.50 -18.81 10.01
C VAL A 103 1.59 -17.92 10.86
N ASP A 104 1.95 -16.65 10.97
CA ASP A 104 1.15 -15.62 11.60
C ASP A 104 -0.12 -15.32 10.78
N ASP A 105 -1.24 -14.99 11.45
CA ASP A 105 -2.52 -14.64 10.80
C ASP A 105 -2.37 -13.49 9.79
N ARG A 106 -1.41 -12.58 9.99
CA ARG A 106 -1.12 -11.48 9.08
C ARG A 106 -0.55 -11.95 7.73
N ILE A 107 0.20 -13.06 7.71
CA ILE A 107 0.64 -13.68 6.46
C ILE A 107 -0.56 -14.35 5.77
N LEU A 108 -1.37 -15.11 6.51
CA LEU A 108 -2.55 -15.76 5.93
C LEU A 108 -3.48 -14.76 5.25
N SER A 109 -3.88 -13.72 5.97
CA SER A 109 -4.81 -12.71 5.44
C SER A 109 -4.25 -11.96 4.23
N MET A 110 -2.94 -11.69 4.19
CA MET A 110 -2.28 -11.09 3.03
C MET A 110 -2.28 -12.06 1.83
N LEU A 111 -2.02 -13.35 2.04
CA LEU A 111 -2.04 -14.36 0.99
C LEU A 111 -3.47 -14.62 0.47
N GLU A 112 -4.47 -14.58 1.34
CA GLU A 112 -5.89 -14.66 0.96
C GLU A 112 -6.30 -13.48 0.06
N LEU A 113 -5.88 -12.26 0.40
CA LEU A 113 -6.08 -11.10 -0.47
C LEU A 113 -5.38 -11.30 -1.83
N ALA A 114 -4.15 -11.80 -1.83
CA ALA A 114 -3.40 -12.04 -3.06
C ALA A 114 -4.08 -13.08 -3.96
N ASP A 115 -4.62 -14.16 -3.40
CA ASP A 115 -5.38 -15.17 -4.15
C ASP A 115 -6.67 -14.58 -4.75
N GLN A 116 -7.42 -13.79 -3.97
CA GLN A 116 -8.59 -13.07 -4.48
C GLN A 116 -8.21 -12.13 -5.64
N MET A 117 -7.08 -11.44 -5.52
CA MET A 117 -6.62 -10.49 -6.55
C MET A 117 -6.04 -11.20 -7.77
N TYR A 118 -5.46 -12.39 -7.63
CA TYR A 118 -5.13 -13.25 -8.75
C TYR A 118 -6.37 -13.51 -9.64
N GLN A 119 -7.49 -13.90 -9.03
CA GLN A 119 -8.75 -14.11 -9.74
C GLN A 119 -9.29 -12.81 -10.37
N THR A 120 -9.30 -11.74 -9.60
CA THR A 120 -9.84 -10.43 -10.03
C THR A 120 -9.06 -9.84 -11.22
N THR A 121 -7.74 -10.05 -11.26
CA THR A 121 -6.86 -9.51 -12.30
C THR A 121 -6.59 -10.50 -13.44
N ASN A 122 -7.38 -11.57 -13.57
CA ASN A 122 -7.22 -12.62 -14.58
C ASN A 122 -5.82 -13.26 -14.56
N GLY A 123 -5.26 -13.47 -13.37
CA GLY A 123 -3.93 -14.04 -13.19
C GLY A 123 -2.76 -13.08 -13.37
N LYS A 124 -3.02 -11.79 -13.64
CA LYS A 124 -1.96 -10.79 -13.87
C LYS A 124 -1.24 -10.37 -12.60
N LEU A 125 -1.89 -10.44 -11.44
CA LEU A 125 -1.23 -10.44 -10.15
C LEU A 125 -1.04 -11.89 -9.72
N ASN A 126 0.19 -12.37 -9.66
CA ASN A 126 0.50 -13.75 -9.27
C ASN A 126 1.70 -13.77 -8.30
N ILE A 127 1.42 -13.99 -7.02
CA ILE A 127 2.46 -14.08 -5.98
C ILE A 127 3.30 -15.35 -6.08
N ALA A 128 2.88 -16.35 -6.86
CA ALA A 128 3.64 -17.57 -7.11
C ALA A 128 4.74 -17.40 -8.17
N MET A 129 4.93 -16.20 -8.73
CA MET A 129 5.95 -15.92 -9.74
C MET A 129 7.37 -15.74 -9.18
N GLY A 130 7.60 -16.01 -7.90
CA GLY A 130 8.91 -15.78 -7.28
C GLY A 130 10.08 -16.40 -8.03
N SER A 131 9.93 -17.59 -8.62
CA SER A 131 10.99 -18.24 -9.42
C SER A 131 11.40 -17.40 -10.63
N VAL A 132 10.46 -16.81 -11.36
CA VAL A 132 10.72 -15.90 -12.50
C VAL A 132 11.23 -14.54 -12.01
N LEU A 133 10.58 -13.96 -11.01
CA LEU A 133 10.92 -12.64 -10.46
C LEU A 133 12.33 -12.62 -9.86
N ASN A 134 12.77 -13.72 -9.27
CA ASN A 134 14.12 -13.86 -8.74
C ASN A 134 15.21 -13.79 -9.84
N ILE A 135 14.95 -14.33 -11.03
CA ILE A 135 15.86 -14.19 -12.18
C ILE A 135 15.99 -12.72 -12.59
N TRP A 136 14.88 -11.99 -12.67
CA TRP A 136 14.88 -10.56 -12.97
C TRP A 136 15.54 -9.73 -11.88
N HIS A 137 15.30 -10.07 -10.61
CA HIS A 137 15.94 -9.43 -9.45
C HIS A 137 17.46 -9.59 -9.52
N ASN A 138 17.96 -10.81 -9.71
CA ASN A 138 19.39 -11.09 -9.81
C ASN A 138 20.04 -10.37 -11.00
N SER A 139 19.33 -10.26 -12.13
CA SER A 139 19.82 -9.53 -13.30
C SER A 139 19.95 -8.03 -13.03
N ARG A 140 18.98 -7.45 -12.28
CA ARG A 140 19.03 -6.05 -11.87
C ARG A 140 20.16 -5.80 -10.85
N GLU A 141 20.33 -6.64 -9.84
CA GLU A 141 21.43 -6.52 -8.88
C GLU A 141 22.79 -6.64 -9.54
N ALA A 142 22.94 -7.56 -10.50
CA ALA A 142 24.15 -7.68 -11.29
C ALA A 142 24.42 -6.41 -12.12
N ALA A 143 23.36 -5.79 -12.67
CA ALA A 143 23.47 -4.55 -13.42
C ALA A 143 23.83 -3.35 -12.52
N GLU A 144 23.29 -3.28 -11.31
CA GLU A 144 23.62 -2.25 -10.31
C GLU A 144 25.08 -2.37 -9.82
N ALA A 145 25.61 -3.59 -9.81
CA ALA A 145 27.01 -3.87 -9.45
C ALA A 145 27.99 -3.71 -10.63
N ALA A 146 27.51 -3.58 -11.87
CA ALA A 146 28.33 -3.45 -13.07
C ALA A 146 29.00 -2.07 -13.15
N GLU A 147 30.18 -1.99 -13.76
CA GLU A 147 30.88 -0.71 -13.96
C GLU A 147 30.23 0.16 -15.06
N THR A 148 29.56 -0.47 -16.02
CA THR A 148 28.88 0.21 -17.14
C THR A 148 27.65 -0.56 -17.58
N ASP A 149 26.64 0.14 -18.13
CA ASP A 149 25.43 -0.46 -18.70
C ASP A 149 25.73 -1.43 -19.87
N ALA A 150 26.90 -1.33 -20.49
CA ALA A 150 27.33 -2.22 -21.58
C ALA A 150 27.58 -3.66 -21.11
N ASP A 151 27.79 -3.87 -19.83
CA ASP A 151 28.00 -5.19 -19.21
C ASP A 151 26.68 -5.86 -18.78
N ASN A 152 25.59 -5.11 -18.78
CA ASN A 152 24.28 -5.59 -18.39
C ASN A 152 23.71 -6.61 -19.38
N LYS A 153 23.03 -7.62 -18.85
CA LYS A 153 22.43 -8.71 -19.65
C LYS A 153 20.98 -8.92 -19.28
N LEU A 154 20.23 -9.37 -20.28
CA LEU A 154 18.88 -9.86 -20.03
C LEU A 154 18.92 -11.34 -19.68
N PRO A 155 17.96 -11.82 -18.86
CA PRO A 155 17.67 -13.25 -18.74
C PRO A 155 17.36 -13.84 -20.12
N THR A 156 17.73 -15.08 -20.33
CA THR A 156 17.31 -15.81 -21.54
C THR A 156 15.86 -16.26 -21.43
N MET A 157 15.18 -16.39 -22.57
CA MET A 157 13.82 -16.94 -22.57
C MET A 157 13.80 -18.38 -22.06
N GLU A 158 14.81 -19.17 -22.33
CA GLU A 158 14.92 -20.56 -21.85
C GLU A 158 14.96 -20.62 -20.31
N GLU A 159 15.70 -19.73 -19.65
CA GLU A 159 15.74 -19.63 -18.17
C GLU A 159 14.36 -19.19 -17.62
N LEU A 160 13.72 -18.21 -18.24
CA LEU A 160 12.43 -17.70 -17.80
C LEU A 160 11.31 -18.74 -18.00
N GLU A 161 11.26 -19.44 -19.15
CA GLU A 161 10.29 -20.49 -19.42
C GLU A 161 10.47 -21.71 -18.50
N ALA A 162 11.71 -22.05 -18.14
CA ALA A 162 11.99 -23.10 -17.15
C ALA A 162 11.45 -22.70 -15.78
N ALA A 163 11.76 -21.49 -15.31
CA ALA A 163 11.27 -20.98 -14.02
C ALA A 163 9.73 -20.83 -13.97
N ALA A 164 9.10 -20.47 -15.11
CA ALA A 164 7.66 -20.32 -15.19
C ALA A 164 6.87 -21.63 -14.98
N GLN A 165 7.51 -22.81 -15.15
CA GLN A 165 6.88 -24.09 -14.82
C GLN A 165 6.54 -24.23 -13.32
N HIS A 166 7.17 -23.41 -12.46
CA HIS A 166 7.04 -23.41 -11.01
C HIS A 166 6.20 -22.24 -10.48
N CYS A 167 5.37 -21.60 -11.33
CA CYS A 167 4.57 -20.41 -11.01
C CYS A 167 3.06 -20.65 -10.91
N ASP A 168 2.62 -21.92 -10.81
CA ASP A 168 1.19 -22.24 -10.70
C ASP A 168 0.67 -21.92 -9.28
N ILE A 169 -0.18 -20.88 -9.16
CA ILE A 169 -0.78 -20.45 -7.89
C ILE A 169 -1.56 -21.58 -7.18
N ASN A 170 -2.07 -22.57 -7.90
CA ASN A 170 -2.77 -23.71 -7.29
C ASN A 170 -1.86 -24.62 -6.45
N ASN A 171 -0.55 -24.48 -6.57
CA ASN A 171 0.43 -25.15 -5.72
C ASN A 171 0.69 -24.41 -4.40
N VAL A 172 0.11 -23.24 -4.19
CA VAL A 172 0.11 -22.50 -2.91
C VAL A 172 -1.10 -22.97 -2.10
N ILE A 173 -0.89 -23.82 -1.12
CA ILE A 173 -1.94 -24.44 -0.32
C ILE A 173 -2.00 -23.72 1.03
N ILE A 174 -3.11 -23.03 1.29
CA ILE A 174 -3.39 -22.30 2.53
C ILE A 174 -4.39 -23.10 3.34
N ASP A 175 -4.06 -23.46 4.58
CA ASP A 175 -4.97 -24.03 5.56
C ASP A 175 -5.17 -23.01 6.70
N ALA A 176 -6.27 -22.26 6.63
CA ALA A 176 -6.59 -21.21 7.60
C ALA A 176 -6.89 -21.78 9.00
N ASP A 177 -7.47 -22.98 9.09
CA ASP A 177 -7.79 -23.62 10.38
C ASP A 177 -6.51 -24.09 11.08
N ALA A 178 -5.58 -24.67 10.34
CA ALA A 178 -4.27 -25.09 10.85
C ALA A 178 -3.24 -23.96 10.91
N LYS A 179 -3.55 -22.80 10.34
CA LYS A 179 -2.63 -21.65 10.16
C LYS A 179 -1.35 -22.04 9.45
N THR A 180 -1.44 -22.79 8.37
CA THR A 180 -0.27 -23.25 7.63
C THR A 180 -0.33 -22.87 6.17
N VAL A 181 0.87 -22.69 5.57
CA VAL A 181 1.08 -22.51 4.15
C VAL A 181 2.04 -23.60 3.65
N TYR A 182 1.69 -24.23 2.55
CA TYR A 182 2.51 -25.24 1.90
C TYR A 182 2.67 -24.95 0.40
N LEU A 183 3.88 -24.90 -0.08
CA LEU A 183 4.20 -24.84 -1.49
C LEU A 183 4.41 -26.28 -1.98
N ALA A 184 3.52 -26.78 -2.82
CA ALA A 184 3.55 -28.17 -3.25
C ALA A 184 4.65 -28.46 -4.27
N ASP A 185 5.12 -27.45 -5.00
CA ASP A 185 6.23 -27.56 -5.94
C ASP A 185 7.55 -27.14 -5.22
N PRO A 186 8.58 -28.01 -5.20
CA PRO A 186 9.84 -27.74 -4.48
C PRO A 186 10.70 -26.62 -5.10
N GLU A 187 10.45 -26.23 -6.35
CA GLU A 187 11.17 -25.16 -7.05
C GLU A 187 10.36 -23.84 -7.10
N MET A 188 9.13 -23.83 -6.52
CA MET A 188 8.31 -22.65 -6.37
C MET A 188 8.86 -21.72 -5.32
N SER A 189 8.64 -20.41 -5.51
CA SER A 189 8.78 -19.42 -4.45
C SER A 189 7.69 -18.35 -4.55
N LEU A 190 7.30 -17.81 -3.39
CA LEU A 190 6.42 -16.64 -3.32
C LEU A 190 7.23 -15.37 -3.45
N ASP A 191 6.71 -14.41 -4.19
CA ASP A 191 7.09 -13.01 -4.15
C ASP A 191 5.85 -12.17 -3.83
N VAL A 192 5.87 -11.51 -2.69
CA VAL A 192 4.73 -10.74 -2.17
C VAL A 192 4.92 -9.23 -2.34
N GLY A 193 5.88 -8.81 -3.16
CA GLY A 193 6.18 -7.38 -3.40
C GLY A 193 5.03 -6.59 -4.00
N SER A 194 4.10 -7.26 -4.71
CA SER A 194 2.91 -6.66 -5.32
C SER A 194 1.71 -6.49 -4.38
N VAL A 195 1.79 -6.97 -3.13
CA VAL A 195 0.69 -6.94 -2.16
C VAL A 195 1.15 -6.52 -0.77
N GLY A 196 2.33 -6.99 -0.35
CA GLY A 196 2.78 -6.90 1.05
C GLY A 196 2.90 -5.49 1.58
N LYS A 197 3.40 -4.55 0.77
CA LYS A 197 3.57 -3.16 1.19
C LYS A 197 2.22 -2.46 1.37
N GLY A 198 1.33 -2.55 0.38
CA GLY A 198 0.00 -1.93 0.46
C GLY A 198 -0.85 -2.52 1.58
N TYR A 199 -0.81 -3.85 1.75
CA TYR A 199 -1.50 -4.53 2.84
C TYR A 199 -0.97 -4.08 4.21
N ALA A 200 0.35 -4.00 4.39
CA ALA A 200 0.95 -3.52 5.63
C ALA A 200 0.51 -2.07 5.94
N VAL A 201 0.51 -1.18 4.95
CA VAL A 201 0.06 0.21 5.10
C VAL A 201 -1.39 0.28 5.55
N GLU A 202 -2.29 -0.52 4.95
CA GLU A 202 -3.70 -0.56 5.37
C GLU A 202 -3.85 -1.01 6.81
N MET A 203 -3.24 -2.14 7.17
CA MET A 203 -3.35 -2.70 8.53
C MET A 203 -2.77 -1.77 9.60
N VAL A 204 -1.65 -1.13 9.32
CA VAL A 204 -1.01 -0.19 10.24
C VAL A 204 -1.85 1.08 10.42
N CYS A 205 -2.48 1.58 9.34
CA CYS A 205 -3.40 2.70 9.41
C CYS A 205 -4.66 2.34 10.23
N GLN A 206 -5.27 1.18 9.99
CA GLN A 206 -6.41 0.69 10.79
C GLN A 206 -6.05 0.55 12.27
N ALA A 207 -4.86 0.02 12.58
CA ALA A 207 -4.38 -0.08 13.96
C ALA A 207 -4.16 1.30 14.59
N ALA A 208 -3.65 2.28 13.84
CA ALA A 208 -3.50 3.67 14.31
C ALA A 208 -4.86 4.35 14.56
N GLU A 209 -5.85 4.12 13.68
CA GLU A 209 -7.24 4.56 13.87
C GLU A 209 -7.85 3.95 15.14
N ALA A 210 -7.67 2.64 15.36
CA ALA A 210 -8.13 1.95 16.56
C ALA A 210 -7.46 2.48 17.84
N ARG A 211 -6.23 3.02 17.76
CA ARG A 211 -5.53 3.71 18.85
C ARG A 211 -5.97 5.18 19.02
N GLY A 212 -6.87 5.67 18.18
CA GLY A 212 -7.46 7.01 18.29
C GLY A 212 -6.83 8.07 17.36
N LEU A 213 -5.96 7.71 16.43
CA LEU A 213 -5.47 8.63 15.40
C LEU A 213 -6.59 8.94 14.40
N THR A 214 -7.03 10.19 14.31
CA THR A 214 -8.21 10.58 13.52
C THR A 214 -7.90 11.44 12.30
N SER A 215 -6.65 11.88 12.15
CA SER A 215 -6.23 12.74 11.03
C SER A 215 -4.76 12.53 10.72
N ALA A 216 -4.47 11.76 9.67
CA ALA A 216 -3.11 11.52 9.21
C ALA A 216 -3.05 11.26 7.70
N LEU A 217 -1.85 11.45 7.13
CA LEU A 217 -1.46 10.98 5.81
C LEU A 217 -0.18 10.16 5.98
N VAL A 218 -0.26 8.88 5.66
CA VAL A 218 0.84 7.91 5.71
C VAL A 218 1.30 7.63 4.29
N SER A 219 2.60 7.72 4.05
CA SER A 219 3.24 7.40 2.76
C SER A 219 4.35 6.38 3.01
N VAL A 220 4.27 5.22 2.39
CA VAL A 220 5.32 4.20 2.42
C VAL A 220 5.74 3.92 0.98
N GLY A 221 6.90 4.45 0.56
CA GLY A 221 7.40 4.30 -0.80
C GLY A 221 6.40 4.73 -1.87
N GLY A 222 5.65 5.81 -1.62
CA GLY A 222 4.65 6.32 -2.56
C GLY A 222 3.25 5.73 -2.40
N ASN A 223 3.04 4.65 -1.65
CA ASN A 223 1.69 4.21 -1.27
C ASN A 223 1.15 5.17 -0.22
N LEU A 224 0.17 5.97 -0.59
CA LEU A 224 -0.48 6.94 0.30
C LEU A 224 -1.74 6.34 0.91
N ARG A 225 -1.93 6.53 2.24
CA ARG A 225 -3.18 6.23 2.93
C ARG A 225 -3.57 7.41 3.83
N ALA A 226 -4.73 7.98 3.57
CA ALA A 226 -5.28 9.08 4.36
C ALA A 226 -6.21 8.53 5.45
N ILE A 227 -6.02 8.99 6.69
CA ILE A 227 -6.92 8.76 7.82
C ILE A 227 -7.73 10.03 8.04
N GLY A 228 -9.05 9.93 7.93
CA GLY A 228 -9.99 11.02 8.15
C GLY A 228 -9.72 12.27 7.30
N VAL A 229 -10.04 13.43 7.87
CA VAL A 229 -9.85 14.76 7.27
C VAL A 229 -8.97 15.63 8.17
N LYS A 230 -8.45 16.73 7.65
CA LYS A 230 -7.71 17.72 8.45
C LYS A 230 -8.64 18.42 9.45
N PRO A 231 -8.11 19.03 10.53
CA PRO A 231 -8.92 19.69 11.58
C PRO A 231 -9.82 20.81 11.10
N ASP A 232 -9.49 21.46 9.98
CA ASP A 232 -10.29 22.49 9.33
C ASP A 232 -11.44 21.92 8.47
N GLY A 233 -11.57 20.59 8.40
CA GLY A 233 -12.57 19.87 7.59
C GLY A 233 -12.15 19.66 6.13
N SER A 234 -10.99 20.15 5.70
CA SER A 234 -10.48 19.88 4.35
C SER A 234 -9.93 18.45 4.23
N GLN A 235 -10.07 17.88 3.04
CA GLN A 235 -9.52 16.56 2.73
C GLN A 235 -7.99 16.62 2.64
N TRP A 236 -7.34 15.48 2.82
CA TRP A 236 -5.95 15.26 2.44
C TRP A 236 -5.82 15.34 0.92
N THR A 237 -4.61 15.55 0.44
CA THR A 237 -4.35 15.56 -1.01
C THR A 237 -3.14 14.71 -1.32
N GLY A 238 -3.29 13.81 -2.30
CA GLY A 238 -2.22 13.07 -2.93
C GLY A 238 -1.89 13.66 -4.30
N GLY A 239 -0.66 13.49 -4.75
CA GLY A 239 -0.23 13.77 -6.11
C GLY A 239 0.20 12.50 -6.80
N VAL A 240 0.13 12.47 -8.12
CA VAL A 240 0.65 11.38 -8.95
C VAL A 240 1.91 11.86 -9.65
N GLU A 241 2.97 11.08 -9.55
CA GLU A 241 4.24 11.38 -10.20
C GLU A 241 4.09 11.32 -11.72
N ASN A 242 4.73 12.25 -12.41
CA ASN A 242 4.77 12.29 -13.87
C ASN A 242 5.83 11.29 -14.37
N PRO A 243 5.44 10.13 -14.96
CA PRO A 243 6.39 9.09 -15.38
C PRO A 243 7.29 9.52 -16.54
N TRP A 244 6.94 10.60 -17.22
CA TRP A 244 7.70 11.15 -18.36
C TRP A 244 8.65 12.29 -17.96
N SER A 245 8.60 12.72 -16.69
CA SER A 245 9.52 13.73 -16.18
C SER A 245 10.95 13.20 -16.15
N SER A 246 11.90 14.03 -16.63
CA SER A 246 13.33 13.75 -16.51
C SER A 246 13.96 14.41 -15.29
N SER A 247 13.14 14.97 -14.39
CA SER A 247 13.62 15.71 -13.22
C SER A 247 13.84 14.76 -12.05
N ASP A 248 15.07 14.67 -11.54
CA ASP A 248 15.40 13.98 -10.29
C ASP A 248 15.01 14.77 -9.04
N VAL A 249 14.42 15.95 -9.21
CA VAL A 249 13.98 16.82 -8.11
C VAL A 249 12.46 16.97 -8.18
N TYR A 250 11.78 16.79 -7.07
CA TYR A 250 10.34 17.04 -6.95
C TYR A 250 10.04 18.52 -7.21
N THR A 251 9.54 18.80 -8.41
CA THR A 251 9.08 20.11 -8.88
C THR A 251 7.63 20.01 -9.34
N SER A 252 6.99 21.13 -9.70
CA SER A 252 5.67 21.08 -10.33
C SER A 252 5.63 20.21 -11.58
N ASP A 253 6.74 20.14 -12.32
CA ASP A 253 6.84 19.40 -13.59
C ASP A 253 7.08 17.89 -13.37
N SER A 254 7.45 17.48 -12.15
CA SER A 254 7.59 16.07 -11.78
C SER A 254 6.27 15.43 -11.32
N MET A 255 5.20 16.20 -11.25
CA MET A 255 3.86 15.72 -10.88
C MET A 255 2.91 15.92 -12.05
N LEU A 256 1.97 15.01 -12.22
CA LEU A 256 0.84 15.22 -13.13
C LEU A 256 -0.08 16.31 -12.59
N ASP A 257 -0.73 17.03 -13.51
CA ASP A 257 -1.70 18.05 -13.16
C ASP A 257 -2.90 17.44 -12.42
N GLY A 258 -3.30 18.11 -11.33
CA GLY A 258 -4.47 17.73 -10.54
C GLY A 258 -4.11 16.91 -9.29
N ALA A 259 -4.17 17.57 -8.12
CA ALA A 259 -4.09 16.87 -6.85
C ALA A 259 -5.40 16.09 -6.59
N ILE A 260 -5.27 14.90 -6.00
CA ILE A 260 -6.38 14.02 -5.66
C ILE A 260 -6.81 14.28 -4.21
N ASN A 261 -8.08 14.56 -4.00
CA ASN A 261 -8.68 14.67 -2.66
C ASN A 261 -8.89 13.29 -2.06
N MET A 262 -8.47 13.12 -0.81
CA MET A 262 -8.49 11.85 -0.08
C MET A 262 -9.07 12.04 1.32
N SER A 263 -9.99 11.16 1.70
CA SER A 263 -10.50 11.02 3.07
C SER A 263 -10.82 9.54 3.29
N ASP A 264 -10.14 8.89 4.20
CA ASP A 264 -10.22 7.44 4.42
C ASP A 264 -9.99 6.64 3.12
N MET A 265 -9.03 7.08 2.32
CA MET A 265 -8.68 6.50 1.02
C MET A 265 -7.19 6.29 0.87
N ALA A 266 -6.82 5.36 0.02
CA ALA A 266 -5.48 5.08 -0.42
C ALA A 266 -5.29 5.52 -1.89
N LEU A 267 -4.10 6.03 -2.22
CA LEU A 267 -3.64 6.35 -3.57
C LEU A 267 -2.31 5.64 -3.77
N VAL A 268 -2.27 4.67 -4.67
CA VAL A 268 -1.12 3.80 -4.90
C VAL A 268 -0.74 3.83 -6.38
N THR A 269 0.56 3.86 -6.67
CA THR A 269 1.07 3.90 -8.04
C THR A 269 2.13 2.83 -8.25
N SER A 270 1.99 2.05 -9.33
CA SER A 270 3.04 1.23 -9.93
C SER A 270 3.57 1.90 -11.19
N GLY A 271 4.90 1.99 -11.35
CA GLY A 271 5.53 2.67 -12.47
C GLY A 271 6.82 1.99 -12.96
N ASP A 272 7.13 2.18 -14.25
CA ASP A 272 8.32 1.62 -14.92
C ASP A 272 9.61 2.37 -14.61
N TYR A 273 9.53 3.50 -13.90
CA TYR A 273 10.61 4.44 -13.63
C TYR A 273 11.24 4.31 -12.24
N GLN A 274 10.69 3.48 -11.35
CA GLN A 274 11.15 3.37 -9.97
C GLN A 274 12.27 2.34 -9.78
N ARG A 275 12.08 1.11 -10.29
CA ARG A 275 13.04 0.00 -10.17
C ARG A 275 13.27 -0.62 -11.54
N TYR A 276 14.36 -0.25 -12.20
CA TYR A 276 14.72 -0.73 -13.53
C TYR A 276 16.24 -0.80 -13.69
N TYR A 277 16.69 -1.50 -14.69
CA TYR A 277 18.06 -1.42 -15.20
C TYR A 277 18.04 -1.23 -16.72
N VAL A 278 19.17 -0.86 -17.32
CA VAL A 278 19.27 -0.50 -18.73
C VAL A 278 20.13 -1.53 -19.47
N VAL A 279 19.62 -2.05 -20.58
CA VAL A 279 20.37 -2.89 -21.53
C VAL A 279 20.18 -2.31 -22.91
N ASP A 280 21.27 -2.05 -23.62
CA ASP A 280 21.27 -1.44 -24.99
C ASP A 280 20.42 -0.17 -25.11
N GLY A 281 20.42 0.67 -24.05
CA GLY A 281 19.68 1.93 -23.97
C GLY A 281 18.17 1.78 -23.73
N LYS A 282 17.66 0.56 -23.49
CA LYS A 282 16.27 0.27 -23.15
C LYS A 282 16.14 -0.07 -21.67
N ARG A 283 15.12 0.50 -21.00
CA ARG A 283 14.76 0.19 -19.60
C ARG A 283 14.06 -1.16 -19.49
N TYR A 284 14.41 -1.91 -18.45
CA TYR A 284 13.76 -3.16 -18.05
C TYR A 284 13.41 -3.06 -16.56
N HIS A 285 12.14 -2.85 -16.28
CA HIS A 285 11.62 -2.61 -14.95
C HIS A 285 11.12 -3.90 -14.29
N HIS A 286 10.72 -3.80 -13.02
CA HIS A 286 10.38 -4.93 -12.15
C HIS A 286 8.94 -5.47 -12.31
N LEU A 287 8.06 -4.81 -13.08
CA LEU A 287 6.67 -5.23 -13.28
C LEU A 287 6.63 -6.23 -14.45
N ILE A 288 6.70 -7.51 -14.12
CA ILE A 288 6.80 -8.61 -15.09
C ILE A 288 5.40 -9.11 -15.45
N ASP A 289 5.08 -9.12 -16.74
CA ASP A 289 3.84 -9.70 -17.25
C ASP A 289 3.94 -11.25 -17.23
N PRO A 290 3.04 -11.94 -16.50
CA PRO A 290 3.04 -13.39 -16.42
C PRO A 290 2.96 -14.14 -17.75
N ASP A 291 2.33 -13.53 -18.76
CA ASP A 291 2.17 -14.18 -20.08
C ASP A 291 3.43 -14.09 -20.94
N THR A 292 4.16 -12.99 -20.84
CA THR A 292 5.38 -12.77 -21.66
C THR A 292 6.66 -13.07 -20.91
N LEU A 293 6.63 -13.15 -19.57
CA LEU A 293 7.75 -13.32 -18.65
C LEU A 293 8.77 -12.17 -18.72
N PHE A 294 8.40 -11.06 -19.37
CA PHE A 294 9.18 -9.84 -19.53
C PHE A 294 8.47 -8.64 -18.87
N PRO A 295 9.21 -7.53 -18.63
CA PRO A 295 8.59 -6.28 -18.20
C PRO A 295 7.42 -5.90 -19.10
N ALA A 296 6.27 -5.64 -18.50
CA ALA A 296 5.06 -5.24 -19.23
C ALA A 296 5.27 -3.91 -19.97
N ALA A 297 4.70 -3.77 -21.16
CA ALA A 297 4.94 -2.62 -22.02
C ALA A 297 3.67 -1.79 -22.33
N TYR A 298 2.60 -1.99 -21.56
CA TYR A 298 1.32 -1.33 -21.79
C TYR A 298 1.31 0.12 -21.30
N PHE A 299 2.00 0.41 -20.17
CA PHE A 299 1.94 1.70 -19.48
C PHE A 299 3.30 2.12 -18.94
N ASN A 300 3.46 3.41 -18.63
CA ASN A 300 4.55 3.94 -17.83
C ASN A 300 4.17 4.07 -16.35
N GLY A 301 2.87 4.22 -16.07
CA GLY A 301 2.35 4.27 -14.70
C GLY A 301 0.88 3.87 -14.63
N VAL A 302 0.50 3.23 -13.53
CA VAL A 302 -0.89 2.95 -13.19
C VAL A 302 -1.11 3.36 -11.75
N THR A 303 -2.09 4.21 -11.51
CA THR A 303 -2.47 4.68 -10.18
C THR A 303 -3.87 4.21 -9.85
N VAL A 304 -4.08 3.69 -8.64
CA VAL A 304 -5.38 3.28 -8.12
C VAL A 304 -5.72 4.10 -6.90
N LEU A 305 -6.97 4.55 -6.83
CA LEU A 305 -7.60 5.25 -5.71
C LEU A 305 -8.76 4.39 -5.20
N CYS A 306 -8.72 3.97 -3.95
CA CYS A 306 -9.82 3.27 -3.29
C CYS A 306 -9.69 3.37 -1.76
N SER A 307 -10.58 2.74 -0.99
CA SER A 307 -10.57 2.81 0.47
C SER A 307 -9.53 1.90 1.15
N ASP A 308 -8.91 0.97 0.41
CA ASP A 308 -8.00 -0.05 0.94
C ASP A 308 -6.66 -0.02 0.20
N SER A 309 -5.56 0.22 0.92
CA SER A 309 -4.21 0.31 0.35
C SER A 309 -3.69 -1.04 -0.14
N GLY A 310 -4.09 -2.14 0.48
CA GLY A 310 -3.71 -3.49 0.04
C GLY A 310 -4.36 -3.85 -1.29
N LEU A 311 -5.66 -3.59 -1.41
CA LEU A 311 -6.39 -3.73 -2.66
C LEU A 311 -5.80 -2.85 -3.76
N ALA A 312 -5.49 -1.58 -3.46
CA ALA A 312 -4.92 -0.65 -4.42
C ALA A 312 -3.55 -1.11 -4.94
N ASP A 313 -2.66 -1.59 -4.05
CA ASP A 313 -1.31 -2.08 -4.41
C ASP A 313 -1.41 -3.30 -5.36
N CYS A 314 -2.28 -4.26 -5.02
CA CYS A 314 -2.58 -5.40 -5.87
C CYS A 314 -3.09 -4.98 -7.25
N LEU A 315 -4.07 -4.10 -7.28
CA LEU A 315 -4.68 -3.65 -8.53
C LEU A 315 -3.68 -2.90 -9.41
N THR A 316 -2.83 -2.01 -8.85
CA THR A 316 -1.84 -1.30 -9.68
C THR A 316 -0.94 -2.25 -10.45
N THR A 317 -0.48 -3.34 -9.83
CA THR A 317 0.36 -4.35 -10.49
C THR A 317 -0.43 -5.16 -11.53
N GLY A 318 -1.61 -5.65 -11.17
CA GLY A 318 -2.44 -6.44 -12.09
C GLY A 318 -2.91 -5.64 -13.31
N LEU A 319 -3.31 -4.38 -13.10
CA LEU A 319 -3.74 -3.47 -14.17
C LEU A 319 -2.57 -3.03 -15.06
N PHE A 320 -1.36 -2.94 -14.51
CA PHE A 320 -0.16 -2.59 -15.28
C PHE A 320 0.23 -3.69 -16.28
N CYS A 321 -0.03 -4.95 -15.96
CA CYS A 321 0.36 -6.12 -16.75
C CYS A 321 -0.70 -6.60 -17.75
N GLN A 322 -1.69 -5.78 -18.10
CA GLN A 322 -2.74 -6.15 -19.06
C GLN A 322 -3.19 -4.98 -19.93
N PRO A 323 -3.84 -5.23 -21.09
CA PRO A 323 -4.38 -4.17 -21.95
C PRO A 323 -5.35 -3.25 -21.20
N LEU A 324 -5.38 -1.96 -21.59
CA LEU A 324 -6.25 -0.93 -20.99
C LEU A 324 -7.72 -1.36 -20.94
N GLU A 325 -8.24 -1.96 -22.02
CA GLU A 325 -9.64 -2.36 -22.11
C GLU A 325 -10.04 -3.37 -21.04
N ASP A 326 -9.15 -4.31 -20.72
CA ASP A 326 -9.41 -5.35 -19.72
C ASP A 326 -9.23 -4.77 -18.30
N GLY A 327 -8.21 -3.95 -18.08
CA GLY A 327 -8.03 -3.21 -16.83
C GLY A 327 -9.20 -2.28 -16.51
N MET A 328 -9.72 -1.56 -17.51
CA MET A 328 -10.87 -0.68 -17.37
C MET A 328 -12.13 -1.46 -16.97
N LYS A 329 -12.39 -2.63 -17.58
CA LYS A 329 -13.52 -3.48 -17.20
C LYS A 329 -13.44 -3.92 -15.74
N ILE A 330 -12.25 -4.26 -15.26
CA ILE A 330 -12.03 -4.65 -13.86
C ILE A 330 -12.39 -3.46 -12.95
N VAL A 331 -11.80 -2.29 -13.18
CA VAL A 331 -12.02 -1.10 -12.34
C VAL A 331 -13.49 -0.69 -12.31
N GLU A 332 -14.14 -0.60 -13.47
CA GLU A 332 -15.55 -0.22 -13.58
C GLU A 332 -16.51 -1.28 -12.97
N SER A 333 -16.04 -2.49 -12.67
CA SER A 333 -16.82 -3.54 -11.98
C SER A 333 -16.67 -3.50 -10.46
N LEU A 334 -15.73 -2.71 -9.91
CA LEU A 334 -15.41 -2.64 -8.48
C LEU A 334 -15.96 -1.35 -7.88
N ASP A 335 -16.81 -1.48 -6.87
CA ASP A 335 -17.40 -0.32 -6.18
C ASP A 335 -16.33 0.49 -5.44
N GLY A 336 -16.28 1.82 -5.69
CA GLY A 336 -15.39 2.73 -4.99
C GLY A 336 -13.91 2.62 -5.36
N VAL A 337 -13.61 1.98 -6.50
CA VAL A 337 -12.26 1.89 -7.07
C VAL A 337 -12.18 2.77 -8.31
N GLU A 338 -11.20 3.65 -8.34
CA GLU A 338 -10.88 4.47 -9.51
C GLU A 338 -9.43 4.26 -9.91
N ALA A 339 -9.15 4.39 -11.20
CA ALA A 339 -7.79 4.22 -11.70
C ALA A 339 -7.43 5.23 -12.80
N MET A 340 -6.12 5.46 -12.90
CA MET A 340 -5.51 6.30 -13.92
C MET A 340 -4.33 5.56 -14.56
N TRP A 341 -4.26 5.59 -15.88
CA TRP A 341 -3.20 4.97 -16.68
C TRP A 341 -2.41 6.04 -17.43
N CYS A 342 -1.09 5.96 -17.36
CA CYS A 342 -0.14 6.76 -18.11
C CYS A 342 0.45 5.90 -19.24
N THR A 343 0.15 6.22 -20.49
CA THR A 343 0.54 5.41 -21.64
C THR A 343 1.93 5.79 -22.18
N PRO A 344 2.61 4.93 -22.96
CA PRO A 344 3.91 5.25 -23.56
C PRO A 344 3.90 6.43 -24.55
N ASP A 345 2.75 6.74 -25.16
CA ASP A 345 2.54 7.90 -26.02
C ASP A 345 2.10 9.16 -25.23
N GLN A 346 2.35 9.17 -23.92
CA GLN A 346 2.15 10.31 -23.02
C GLN A 346 0.69 10.76 -22.88
N GLN A 347 -0.25 9.83 -22.94
CA GLN A 347 -1.65 10.11 -22.65
C GLN A 347 -1.96 9.68 -21.20
N VAL A 348 -2.86 10.44 -20.58
CA VAL A 348 -3.48 10.09 -19.29
C VAL A 348 -4.92 9.65 -19.57
N ILE A 349 -5.25 8.43 -19.15
CA ILE A 349 -6.58 7.85 -19.30
C ILE A 349 -7.09 7.49 -17.90
N THR A 350 -8.35 7.79 -17.61
CA THR A 350 -8.94 7.58 -16.27
C THR A 350 -10.23 6.79 -16.35
N SER A 351 -10.58 6.12 -15.24
CA SER A 351 -11.90 5.54 -15.04
C SER A 351 -12.99 6.61 -14.89
N SER A 352 -14.24 6.20 -14.98
CA SER A 352 -15.38 7.11 -15.11
C SER A 352 -15.60 8.04 -13.91
N GLY A 353 -15.23 7.63 -12.71
CA GLY A 353 -15.41 8.40 -11.48
C GLY A 353 -14.19 9.22 -11.03
N TRP A 354 -13.01 9.03 -11.66
CA TRP A 354 -11.76 9.66 -11.26
C TRP A 354 -11.84 11.18 -11.07
N ASP A 355 -12.46 11.88 -12.02
CA ASP A 355 -12.54 13.34 -12.01
C ASP A 355 -13.29 13.89 -10.81
N SER A 356 -14.12 13.07 -10.16
CA SER A 356 -14.85 13.49 -8.95
C SER A 356 -13.94 13.71 -7.74
N HIS A 357 -12.74 13.13 -7.76
CA HIS A 357 -11.73 13.22 -6.73
C HIS A 357 -10.70 14.32 -6.97
N LEU A 358 -10.69 14.94 -8.15
CA LEU A 358 -9.78 16.05 -8.44
C LEU A 358 -10.04 17.24 -7.52
N LYS A 359 -8.96 17.80 -6.98
CA LYS A 359 -9.02 19.05 -6.21
C LYS A 359 -9.37 20.19 -7.16
N LYS A 360 -10.47 20.83 -6.88
CA LYS A 360 -10.96 22.02 -7.60
C LYS A 360 -10.23 23.28 -7.19
#